data_4069096dd3a4f5d6940913ce15fd4545
#
_entry.id   4069096dd3a4f5d6940913ce15fd4545
#
_cell.length_a   1.000
_cell.length_b   1.000
_cell.length_c   1.000
_cell.angle_alpha   90.00
_cell.angle_beta   90.00
_cell.angle_gamma   90.00
#
_symmetry.space_group_name_H-M   'P 1'
#
loop_
_entity.id
_entity.type
_entity.pdbx_description
1 polymer ?
#
loop_
_entity_poly.entity_id
_entity_poly.type
_entity_poly.pdbx_seq_one_letter_code
_entity_poly.pdbx_strand_id
1 'polypeptide(L)'
;MNEVILSGLGILLALCGMTVLIFRRVSPIIVGPLAALLVTVMSGLPVLDSVTGVYVAGVGSFFVSYFMIFLLGNILGSLYQISGAAAKIGETVVRWFGAKNCMVACLISAALLSYGGINSFVIIFAIYPIALKLFEEADLPTYLLPGIVCGGMWTFAMTGPFSPQICNIVSMQSLGTPSYAGLIPGLAASVVMAVLIVWYMNRQAKKAKGRGEHFTPPEGGVRQHEGPTPGTVVSFIPLTAVIVLFNVTEIGIVACLLIGIVLSLGLFWRSIPWGEMLSTMNQAAGSSVTVIINTATIVGFGAVAKITPFYAWAVELLEASTANPYVVA
;
A
#
# COMPACT_ATOMS: atom_id res chain seq x y z
N MET A 1 -12.01 -6.06 -36.73
CA MET A 1 -12.52 -6.99 -35.73
C MET A 1 -11.43 -7.99 -35.26
N ASN A 2 -10.67 -8.63 -36.19
CA ASN A 2 -9.60 -9.57 -35.80
C ASN A 2 -8.48 -8.92 -34.98
N GLU A 3 -8.07 -7.70 -35.31
CA GLU A 3 -7.04 -6.96 -34.57
C GLU A 3 -7.48 -6.60 -33.14
N VAL A 4 -8.75 -6.22 -32.96
CA VAL A 4 -9.32 -5.94 -31.64
C VAL A 4 -9.34 -7.19 -30.77
N ILE A 5 -9.77 -8.33 -31.35
CA ILE A 5 -9.81 -9.60 -30.62
C ILE A 5 -8.38 -10.05 -30.26
N LEU A 6 -7.44 -9.96 -31.21
CA LEU A 6 -6.07 -10.40 -30.99
C LEU A 6 -5.35 -9.52 -29.93
N SER A 7 -5.55 -8.20 -29.98
CA SER A 7 -5.00 -7.30 -28.97
C SER A 7 -5.64 -7.49 -27.60
N GLY A 8 -6.95 -7.76 -27.53
CA GLY A 8 -7.63 -8.10 -26.28
C GLY A 8 -7.12 -9.39 -25.64
N LEU A 9 -6.93 -10.44 -26.46
CA LEU A 9 -6.29 -11.68 -26.01
C LEU A 9 -4.85 -11.44 -25.55
N GLY A 10 -4.10 -10.57 -26.25
CA GLY A 10 -2.74 -10.18 -25.86
C GLY A 10 -2.70 -9.54 -24.48
N ILE A 11 -3.62 -8.61 -24.17
CA ILE A 11 -3.72 -7.98 -22.86
C ILE A 11 -4.07 -9.02 -21.78
N LEU A 12 -5.06 -9.89 -22.03
CA LEU A 12 -5.45 -10.94 -21.08
C LEU A 12 -4.30 -11.91 -20.80
N LEU A 13 -3.62 -12.38 -21.83
CA LEU A 13 -2.46 -13.27 -21.68
C LEU A 13 -1.31 -12.58 -20.96
N ALA A 14 -1.07 -11.29 -21.21
CA ALA A 14 -0.06 -10.52 -20.51
C ALA A 14 -0.40 -10.40 -19.00
N LEU A 15 -1.64 -10.07 -18.65
CA LEU A 15 -2.09 -9.99 -17.25
C LEU A 15 -2.00 -11.34 -16.53
N CYS A 16 -2.43 -12.43 -17.17
CA CYS A 16 -2.28 -13.77 -16.62
C CYS A 16 -0.80 -14.16 -16.47
N GLY A 17 0.00 -13.88 -17.49
CA GLY A 17 1.44 -14.14 -17.49
C GLY A 17 2.18 -13.35 -16.40
N MET A 18 1.86 -12.05 -16.24
CA MET A 18 2.39 -11.22 -15.17
C MET A 18 2.07 -11.82 -13.81
N THR A 19 0.81 -12.20 -13.58
CA THR A 19 0.38 -12.81 -12.33
C THR A 19 1.18 -14.08 -12.04
N VAL A 20 1.26 -15.01 -12.99
CA VAL A 20 2.00 -16.28 -12.84
C VAL A 20 3.49 -16.04 -12.57
N LEU A 21 4.13 -15.13 -13.32
CA LEU A 21 5.56 -14.83 -13.16
C LEU A 21 5.86 -14.17 -11.80
N ILE A 22 5.01 -13.25 -11.33
CA ILE A 22 5.16 -12.63 -10.02
C ILE A 22 4.99 -13.68 -8.90
N PHE A 23 4.02 -14.58 -9.01
CA PHE A 23 3.88 -15.70 -8.06
C PHE A 23 5.08 -16.65 -8.08
N ARG A 24 5.75 -16.78 -9.22
CA ARG A 24 7.03 -17.48 -9.34
C ARG A 24 8.24 -16.67 -8.88
N ARG A 25 8.02 -15.52 -8.22
CA ARG A 25 9.05 -14.62 -7.69
C ARG A 25 9.94 -13.96 -8.76
N VAL A 26 9.47 -13.86 -10.00
CA VAL A 26 10.15 -13.05 -11.01
C VAL A 26 9.91 -11.57 -10.71
N SER A 27 10.98 -10.78 -10.77
CA SER A 27 10.90 -9.35 -10.45
C SER A 27 9.95 -8.61 -11.40
N PRO A 28 9.08 -7.70 -10.90
CA PRO A 28 8.24 -6.84 -11.73
C PRO A 28 9.00 -6.04 -12.79
N ILE A 29 10.27 -5.70 -12.52
CA ILE A 29 11.15 -5.00 -13.46
C ILE A 29 11.35 -5.82 -14.77
N ILE A 30 11.36 -7.14 -14.67
CA ILE A 30 11.46 -8.04 -15.82
C ILE A 30 10.07 -8.31 -16.41
N VAL A 31 9.09 -8.50 -15.55
CA VAL A 31 7.73 -8.89 -15.95
C VAL A 31 7.04 -7.79 -16.75
N GLY A 32 7.22 -6.51 -16.36
CA GLY A 32 6.60 -5.37 -17.04
C GLY A 32 6.98 -5.25 -18.52
N PRO A 33 8.28 -5.21 -18.87
CA PRO A 33 8.74 -5.18 -20.27
C PRO A 33 8.30 -6.39 -21.09
N LEU A 34 8.34 -7.59 -20.49
CA LEU A 34 7.90 -8.81 -21.17
C LEU A 34 6.40 -8.78 -21.49
N ALA A 35 5.59 -8.30 -20.57
CA ALA A 35 4.16 -8.13 -20.80
C ALA A 35 3.88 -7.08 -21.88
N ALA A 36 4.58 -5.95 -21.84
CA ALA A 36 4.49 -4.91 -22.86
C ALA A 36 4.87 -5.44 -24.25
N LEU A 37 5.96 -6.21 -24.34
CA LEU A 37 6.41 -6.85 -25.57
C LEU A 37 5.35 -7.81 -26.12
N LEU A 38 4.77 -8.66 -25.27
CA LEU A 38 3.73 -9.61 -25.67
C LEU A 38 2.51 -8.89 -26.25
N VAL A 39 2.02 -7.85 -25.57
CA VAL A 39 0.88 -7.04 -26.05
C VAL A 39 1.21 -6.37 -27.38
N THR A 40 2.40 -5.77 -27.50
CA THR A 40 2.84 -5.10 -28.72
C THR A 40 2.82 -6.05 -29.92
N VAL A 41 3.40 -7.24 -29.76
CA VAL A 41 3.47 -8.26 -30.84
C VAL A 41 2.07 -8.74 -31.21
N MET A 42 1.24 -9.07 -30.23
CA MET A 42 -0.12 -9.55 -30.47
C MET A 42 -1.06 -8.49 -31.05
N SER A 43 -0.79 -7.21 -30.78
CA SER A 43 -1.58 -6.08 -31.32
C SER A 43 -1.09 -5.60 -32.69
N GLY A 44 0.00 -6.19 -33.25
CA GLY A 44 0.57 -5.75 -34.53
C GLY A 44 1.20 -4.36 -34.48
N LEU A 45 1.53 -3.86 -33.30
CA LEU A 45 2.15 -2.54 -33.13
C LEU A 45 3.67 -2.58 -33.45
N PRO A 46 4.29 -1.46 -33.86
CA PRO A 46 5.72 -1.39 -34.06
C PRO A 46 6.48 -1.66 -32.75
N VAL A 47 7.14 -2.81 -32.68
CA VAL A 47 7.73 -3.33 -31.43
C VAL A 47 8.76 -2.36 -30.84
N LEU A 48 9.68 -1.86 -31.66
CA LEU A 48 10.75 -0.99 -31.18
C LEU A 48 10.18 0.32 -30.61
N ASP A 49 9.31 1.00 -31.35
CA ASP A 49 8.72 2.27 -30.95
C ASP A 49 7.82 2.13 -29.72
N SER A 50 7.06 1.04 -29.63
CA SER A 50 6.19 0.76 -28.49
C SER A 50 7.00 0.49 -27.22
N VAL A 51 8.08 -0.27 -27.30
CA VAL A 51 8.88 -0.63 -26.14
C VAL A 51 9.85 0.49 -25.73
N THR A 52 10.60 1.06 -26.67
CA THR A 52 11.59 2.09 -26.35
C THR A 52 10.98 3.49 -26.23
N GLY A 53 9.86 3.74 -26.88
CA GLY A 53 9.11 5.01 -26.79
C GLY A 53 8.01 4.94 -25.73
N VAL A 54 6.87 4.32 -26.03
CA VAL A 54 5.66 4.38 -25.21
C VAL A 54 5.84 3.74 -23.83
N TYR A 55 6.42 2.53 -23.76
CA TYR A 55 6.66 1.84 -22.51
C TYR A 55 7.62 2.64 -21.61
N VAL A 56 8.80 3.02 -22.16
CA VAL A 56 9.81 3.76 -21.39
C VAL A 56 9.29 5.13 -20.95
N ALA A 57 8.53 5.83 -21.79
CA ALA A 57 7.89 7.08 -21.42
C ALA A 57 6.86 6.89 -20.27
N GLY A 58 6.08 5.81 -20.31
CA GLY A 58 5.15 5.46 -19.22
C GLY A 58 5.86 5.19 -17.91
N VAL A 59 6.96 4.43 -17.93
CA VAL A 59 7.81 4.18 -16.76
C VAL A 59 8.40 5.50 -16.23
N GLY A 60 8.98 6.31 -17.11
CA GLY A 60 9.63 7.56 -16.75
C GLY A 60 8.67 8.59 -16.17
N SER A 61 7.49 8.76 -16.77
CA SER A 61 6.47 9.70 -16.29
C SER A 61 5.98 9.36 -14.88
N PHE A 62 5.74 8.07 -14.59
CA PHE A 62 5.36 7.64 -13.26
C PHE A 62 6.48 7.87 -12.25
N PHE A 63 7.71 7.50 -12.61
CA PHE A 63 8.87 7.69 -11.74
C PHE A 63 9.05 9.16 -11.37
N VAL A 64 9.07 10.06 -12.35
CA VAL A 64 9.27 11.50 -12.12
C VAL A 64 8.15 12.10 -11.27
N SER A 65 6.90 11.71 -11.52
CA SER A 65 5.73 12.23 -10.80
C SER A 65 5.67 11.82 -9.33
N TYR A 66 6.13 10.62 -8.99
CA TYR A 66 5.88 10.03 -7.66
C TYR A 66 7.15 9.75 -6.84
N PHE A 67 8.35 9.92 -7.40
CA PHE A 67 9.61 9.60 -6.70
C PHE A 67 9.72 10.26 -5.33
N MET A 68 9.45 11.58 -5.25
CA MET A 68 9.54 12.31 -3.98
C MET A 68 8.54 11.81 -2.94
N ILE A 69 7.34 11.40 -3.36
CA ILE A 69 6.31 10.89 -2.46
C ILE A 69 6.74 9.54 -1.88
N PHE A 70 7.26 8.63 -2.72
CA PHE A 70 7.78 7.34 -2.26
C PHE A 70 8.99 7.52 -1.34
N LEU A 71 9.93 8.40 -1.69
CA LEU A 71 11.13 8.66 -0.90
C LEU A 71 10.78 9.22 0.49
N LEU A 72 10.00 10.30 0.54
CA LEU A 72 9.65 10.96 1.80
C LEU A 72 8.71 10.10 2.65
N GLY A 73 7.78 9.36 2.03
CA GLY A 73 6.92 8.41 2.74
C GLY A 73 7.72 7.28 3.40
N ASN A 74 8.73 6.73 2.71
CA ASN A 74 9.62 5.73 3.29
C ASN A 74 10.52 6.29 4.39
N ILE A 75 11.04 7.52 4.22
CA ILE A 75 11.82 8.20 5.27
C ILE A 75 10.95 8.43 6.52
N LEU A 76 9.75 8.97 6.36
CA LEU A 76 8.82 9.17 7.47
C LEU A 76 8.51 7.84 8.18
N GLY A 77 8.19 6.80 7.41
CA GLY A 77 7.95 5.47 7.94
C GLY A 77 9.14 4.90 8.71
N SER A 78 10.36 5.06 8.18
CA SER A 78 11.58 4.61 8.84
C SER A 78 11.86 5.36 10.14
N LEU A 79 11.58 6.66 10.22
CA LEU A 79 11.63 7.43 11.47
C LEU A 79 10.65 6.89 12.51
N TYR A 80 9.44 6.54 12.10
CA TYR A 80 8.46 5.90 12.98
C TYR A 80 8.91 4.53 13.47
N GLN A 81 9.62 3.77 12.63
CA GLN A 81 10.17 2.47 12.98
C GLN A 81 11.31 2.58 14.00
N ILE A 82 12.35 3.36 13.68
CA ILE A 82 13.54 3.44 14.54
C ILE A 82 13.30 4.15 15.87
N SER A 83 12.33 5.08 15.93
CA SER A 83 11.93 5.75 17.16
C SER A 83 10.99 4.93 18.04
N GLY A 84 10.46 3.80 17.54
CA GLY A 84 9.44 3.03 18.22
C GLY A 84 8.05 3.70 18.25
N ALA A 85 7.86 4.83 17.57
CA ALA A 85 6.58 5.55 17.54
C ALA A 85 5.45 4.70 16.94
N ALA A 86 5.73 3.95 15.87
CA ALA A 86 4.76 3.04 15.25
C ALA A 86 4.35 1.90 16.20
N ALA A 87 5.32 1.32 16.91
CA ALA A 87 5.04 0.31 17.95
C ALA A 87 4.18 0.92 19.09
N LYS A 88 4.47 2.16 19.49
CA LYS A 88 3.70 2.87 20.54
C LYS A 88 2.24 3.10 20.14
N ILE A 89 1.98 3.44 18.89
CA ILE A 89 0.62 3.54 18.35
C ILE A 89 -0.08 2.18 18.45
N GLY A 90 0.56 1.11 17.98
CA GLY A 90 0.01 -0.24 18.06
C GLY A 90 -0.31 -0.67 19.50
N GLU A 91 0.64 -0.51 20.44
CA GLU A 91 0.43 -0.81 21.86
C GLU A 91 -0.76 -0.03 22.45
N THR A 92 -0.92 1.23 22.03
CA THR A 92 -2.02 2.07 22.54
C THR A 92 -3.37 1.55 22.07
N VAL A 93 -3.47 1.18 20.79
CA VAL A 93 -4.71 0.59 20.23
C VAL A 93 -5.02 -0.75 20.90
N VAL A 94 -4.02 -1.59 21.08
CA VAL A 94 -4.17 -2.87 21.80
C VAL A 94 -4.71 -2.67 23.22
N ARG A 95 -4.21 -1.65 23.91
CA ARG A 95 -4.69 -1.31 25.26
C ARG A 95 -6.16 -0.88 25.28
N TRP A 96 -6.64 -0.22 24.21
CA TRP A 96 -8.04 0.20 24.10
C TRP A 96 -8.99 -0.97 23.83
N PHE A 97 -8.58 -1.95 23.01
CA PHE A 97 -9.46 -3.05 22.59
C PHE A 97 -9.27 -4.33 23.42
N GLY A 98 -8.13 -4.51 24.06
CA GLY A 98 -7.78 -5.68 24.86
C GLY A 98 -7.55 -6.97 24.04
N ALA A 99 -6.99 -8.00 24.69
CA ALA A 99 -6.65 -9.27 24.05
C ALA A 99 -7.88 -10.05 23.54
N LYS A 100 -9.05 -9.87 24.17
CA LYS A 100 -10.31 -10.51 23.72
C LYS A 100 -10.71 -10.11 22.30
N ASN A 101 -10.34 -8.89 21.88
CA ASN A 101 -10.63 -8.34 20.55
C ASN A 101 -9.37 -8.22 19.70
N CYS A 102 -8.46 -9.19 19.82
CA CYS A 102 -7.14 -9.13 19.16
C CYS A 102 -7.23 -8.88 17.66
N MET A 103 -8.22 -9.46 16.95
CA MET A 103 -8.43 -9.23 15.51
C MET A 103 -8.75 -7.75 15.22
N VAL A 104 -9.63 -7.14 16.02
CA VAL A 104 -9.98 -5.72 15.86
C VAL A 104 -8.78 -4.83 16.20
N ALA A 105 -8.05 -5.14 17.28
CA ALA A 105 -6.87 -4.40 17.69
C ALA A 105 -5.79 -4.42 16.62
N CYS A 106 -5.47 -5.58 16.05
CA CYS A 106 -4.49 -5.72 14.96
C CYS A 106 -4.92 -4.97 13.70
N LEU A 107 -6.19 -5.11 13.29
CA LEU A 107 -6.74 -4.43 12.12
C LEU A 107 -6.67 -2.91 12.27
N ILE A 108 -7.13 -2.36 13.38
CA ILE A 108 -7.16 -0.91 13.62
C ILE A 108 -5.75 -0.35 13.78
N SER A 109 -4.84 -1.06 14.44
CA SER A 109 -3.43 -0.64 14.54
C SER A 109 -2.79 -0.49 13.17
N ALA A 110 -2.95 -1.49 12.32
CA ALA A 110 -2.43 -1.48 10.94
C ALA A 110 -3.12 -0.39 10.10
N ALA A 111 -4.44 -0.22 10.25
CA ALA A 111 -5.24 0.78 9.55
C ALA A 111 -4.80 2.20 9.88
N LEU A 112 -4.60 2.54 11.16
CA LEU A 112 -4.19 3.87 11.61
C LEU A 112 -2.83 4.27 11.04
N LEU A 113 -1.85 3.36 11.08
CA LEU A 113 -0.53 3.63 10.51
C LEU A 113 -0.61 3.77 8.98
N SER A 114 -1.37 2.89 8.32
CA SER A 114 -1.58 2.93 6.88
C SER A 114 -2.29 4.21 6.47
N TYR A 115 -3.35 4.59 7.18
CA TYR A 115 -4.09 5.82 6.92
C TYR A 115 -3.22 7.09 7.06
N GLY A 116 -2.23 7.07 7.93
CA GLY A 116 -1.23 8.13 8.10
C GLY A 116 -0.17 8.21 6.99
N GLY A 117 -0.23 7.37 5.97
CA GLY A 117 0.73 7.37 4.86
C GLY A 117 2.01 6.57 5.11
N ILE A 118 2.08 5.81 6.21
CA ILE A 118 3.24 4.96 6.50
C ILE A 118 3.30 3.79 5.52
N ASN A 119 4.51 3.49 5.04
CA ASN A 119 4.76 2.38 4.14
C ASN A 119 4.40 1.02 4.78
N SER A 120 3.85 0.13 3.97
CA SER A 120 3.38 -1.20 4.38
C SER A 120 4.45 -2.04 5.09
N PHE A 121 5.70 -1.99 4.65
CA PHE A 121 6.79 -2.74 5.29
C PHE A 121 7.03 -2.27 6.72
N VAL A 122 7.01 -0.95 6.95
CA VAL A 122 7.16 -0.38 8.29
C VAL A 122 6.01 -0.82 9.20
N ILE A 123 4.78 -0.82 8.69
CA ILE A 123 3.59 -1.26 9.43
C ILE A 123 3.74 -2.70 9.87
N ILE A 124 4.17 -3.60 8.97
CA ILE A 124 4.40 -5.00 9.29
C ILE A 124 5.43 -5.13 10.40
N PHE A 125 6.60 -4.51 10.29
CA PHE A 125 7.66 -4.59 11.29
C PHE A 125 7.25 -3.99 12.64
N ALA A 126 6.44 -2.94 12.65
CA ALA A 126 5.99 -2.29 13.88
C ALA A 126 4.86 -3.06 14.58
N ILE A 127 3.90 -3.57 13.81
CA ILE A 127 2.69 -4.21 14.37
C ILE A 127 2.91 -5.70 14.65
N TYR A 128 3.76 -6.38 13.87
CA TYR A 128 3.96 -7.82 13.96
C TYR A 128 4.35 -8.29 15.38
N PRO A 129 5.34 -7.67 16.08
CA PRO A 129 5.70 -8.09 17.45
C PRO A 129 4.54 -7.96 18.44
N ILE A 130 3.74 -6.89 18.29
CA ILE A 130 2.61 -6.60 19.18
C ILE A 130 1.46 -7.55 18.89
N ALA A 131 1.14 -7.75 17.61
CA ALA A 131 0.12 -8.68 17.17
C ALA A 131 0.46 -10.13 17.56
N LEU A 132 1.75 -10.49 17.53
CA LEU A 132 2.21 -11.82 17.95
C LEU A 132 1.91 -12.08 19.44
N LYS A 133 2.18 -11.10 20.32
CA LYS A 133 1.83 -11.21 21.75
C LYS A 133 0.32 -11.36 21.96
N LEU A 134 -0.49 -10.62 21.21
CA LEU A 134 -1.96 -10.77 21.27
C LEU A 134 -2.44 -12.15 20.83
N PHE A 135 -1.81 -12.70 19.79
CA PHE A 135 -2.11 -14.04 19.29
C PHE A 135 -1.69 -15.12 20.27
N GLU A 136 -0.56 -14.93 20.97
CA GLU A 136 -0.11 -15.80 22.07
C GLU A 136 -1.13 -15.77 23.24
N GLU A 137 -1.51 -14.58 23.71
CA GLU A 137 -2.50 -14.41 24.79
C GLU A 137 -3.89 -14.97 24.42
N ALA A 138 -4.26 -14.90 23.14
CA ALA A 138 -5.54 -15.39 22.63
C ALA A 138 -5.49 -16.88 22.21
N ASP A 139 -4.32 -17.51 22.29
CA ASP A 139 -4.04 -18.87 21.80
C ASP A 139 -4.52 -19.09 20.37
N LEU A 140 -4.01 -18.24 19.45
CA LEU A 140 -4.35 -18.27 18.04
C LEU A 140 -3.15 -18.64 17.17
N PRO A 141 -3.33 -19.49 16.15
CA PRO A 141 -2.25 -19.86 15.25
C PRO A 141 -1.64 -18.66 14.52
N THR A 142 -0.32 -18.60 14.50
CA THR A 142 0.46 -17.46 13.97
C THR A 142 0.21 -17.22 12.48
N TYR A 143 -0.14 -18.25 11.69
CA TYR A 143 -0.40 -18.09 10.25
C TYR A 143 -1.62 -17.20 9.92
N LEU A 144 -2.50 -16.95 10.88
CA LEU A 144 -3.63 -16.01 10.70
C LEU A 144 -3.20 -14.54 10.81
N LEU A 145 -2.07 -14.26 11.46
CA LEU A 145 -1.61 -12.92 11.74
C LEU A 145 -1.37 -12.07 10.48
N PRO A 146 -0.68 -12.56 9.42
CA PRO A 146 -0.54 -11.79 8.19
C PRO A 146 -1.88 -11.38 7.57
N GLY A 147 -2.88 -12.24 7.63
CA GLY A 147 -4.21 -11.96 7.07
C GLY A 147 -4.90 -10.76 7.71
N ILE A 148 -4.84 -10.64 9.04
CA ILE A 148 -5.49 -9.52 9.74
C ILE A 148 -4.68 -8.22 9.63
N VAL A 149 -3.34 -8.29 9.68
CA VAL A 149 -2.48 -7.11 9.55
C VAL A 149 -2.55 -6.54 8.13
N CYS A 150 -2.42 -7.39 7.10
CA CYS A 150 -2.55 -6.97 5.70
C CYS A 150 -3.96 -6.48 5.40
N GLY A 151 -4.99 -7.12 5.96
CA GLY A 151 -6.38 -6.69 5.82
C GLY A 151 -6.60 -5.28 6.36
N GLY A 152 -6.09 -4.97 7.55
CA GLY A 152 -6.15 -3.61 8.11
C GLY A 152 -5.36 -2.59 7.31
N MET A 153 -4.14 -2.94 6.94
CA MET A 153 -3.24 -2.05 6.23
C MET A 153 -3.75 -1.66 4.83
N TRP A 154 -4.15 -2.65 4.03
CA TRP A 154 -4.46 -2.41 2.62
C TRP A 154 -5.88 -1.94 2.37
N THR A 155 -6.85 -2.39 3.16
CA THR A 155 -8.22 -1.90 3.04
C THR A 155 -8.29 -0.40 3.19
N PHE A 156 -7.76 0.14 4.29
CA PHE A 156 -7.86 1.57 4.57
C PHE A 156 -6.90 2.43 3.73
N ALA A 157 -5.82 1.84 3.20
CA ALA A 157 -4.96 2.52 2.22
C ALA A 157 -5.69 2.80 0.90
N MET A 158 -6.62 1.91 0.50
CA MET A 158 -7.30 1.99 -0.80
C MET A 158 -8.69 2.60 -0.72
N THR A 159 -9.42 2.39 0.37
CA THR A 159 -10.81 2.83 0.50
C THR A 159 -11.00 4.03 1.41
N GLY A 160 -10.02 4.35 2.26
CA GLY A 160 -10.13 5.45 3.21
C GLY A 160 -10.06 6.82 2.53
N PRO A 161 -11.13 7.63 2.56
CA PRO A 161 -11.09 9.01 2.06
C PRO A 161 -10.12 9.85 2.90
N PHE A 162 -9.63 10.95 2.34
CA PHE A 162 -8.65 11.85 2.98
C PHE A 162 -7.27 11.25 3.26
N SER A 163 -7.02 9.99 2.92
CA SER A 163 -5.75 9.33 3.19
C SER A 163 -4.65 9.79 2.22
N PRO A 164 -3.46 10.21 2.72
CA PRO A 164 -2.31 10.57 1.91
C PRO A 164 -1.55 9.35 1.38
N GLN A 165 -2.19 8.19 1.28
CA GLN A 165 -1.62 6.99 0.70
C GLN A 165 -1.44 7.13 -0.81
N ILE A 166 -0.37 6.52 -1.32
CA ILE A 166 0.02 6.63 -2.72
C ILE A 166 -1.12 6.20 -3.68
N CYS A 167 -1.91 5.19 -3.31
CA CYS A 167 -3.04 4.73 -4.12
C CYS A 167 -4.08 5.83 -4.34
N ASN A 168 -4.41 6.59 -3.29
CA ASN A 168 -5.34 7.71 -3.37
C ASN A 168 -4.72 8.88 -4.14
N ILE A 169 -3.46 9.21 -3.88
CA ILE A 169 -2.76 10.32 -4.54
C ILE A 169 -2.68 10.08 -6.05
N VAL A 170 -2.30 8.87 -6.48
CA VAL A 170 -2.23 8.53 -7.91
C VAL A 170 -3.59 8.66 -8.57
N SER A 171 -4.65 8.17 -7.94
CA SER A 171 -6.02 8.28 -8.44
C SER A 171 -6.49 9.74 -8.53
N MET A 172 -6.25 10.52 -7.47
CA MET A 172 -6.59 11.96 -7.45
C MET A 172 -5.88 12.73 -8.56
N GLN A 173 -4.58 12.52 -8.75
CA GLN A 173 -3.81 13.22 -9.78
C GLN A 173 -4.20 12.78 -11.19
N SER A 174 -4.51 11.50 -11.38
CA SER A 174 -4.92 10.97 -12.69
C SER A 174 -6.31 11.44 -13.12
N LEU A 175 -7.22 11.62 -12.15
CA LEU A 175 -8.61 11.98 -12.39
C LEU A 175 -8.91 13.47 -12.13
N GLY A 176 -7.95 14.23 -11.59
CA GLY A 176 -8.16 15.65 -11.23
C GLY A 176 -9.19 15.83 -10.11
N THR A 177 -9.31 14.83 -9.18
CA THR A 177 -10.33 14.84 -8.13
C THR A 177 -9.74 15.24 -6.77
N PRO A 178 -10.53 15.87 -5.87
CA PRO A 178 -10.07 16.16 -4.51
C PRO A 178 -10.00 14.91 -3.63
N SER A 179 -9.30 15.00 -2.48
CA SER A 179 -9.10 13.90 -1.52
C SER A 179 -10.39 13.32 -0.93
N TYR A 180 -11.49 14.07 -1.01
CA TYR A 180 -12.81 13.68 -0.49
C TYR A 180 -13.80 13.24 -1.58
N ALA A 181 -13.40 13.14 -2.84
CA ALA A 181 -14.30 12.82 -3.95
C ALA A 181 -15.11 11.53 -3.73
N GLY A 182 -14.50 10.54 -3.10
CA GLY A 182 -15.13 9.26 -2.75
C GLY A 182 -15.57 9.14 -1.28
N LEU A 183 -15.93 10.22 -0.59
CA LEU A 183 -16.16 10.22 0.87
C LEU A 183 -17.20 9.17 1.31
N ILE A 184 -18.40 9.22 0.78
CA ILE A 184 -19.49 8.32 1.18
C ILE A 184 -19.21 6.88 0.77
N PRO A 185 -18.92 6.57 -0.51
CA PRO A 185 -18.63 5.20 -0.92
C PRO A 185 -17.35 4.66 -0.29
N GLY A 186 -16.32 5.50 -0.10
CA GLY A 186 -15.06 5.10 0.55
C GLY A 186 -15.24 4.76 2.02
N LEU A 187 -16.00 5.55 2.79
CA LEU A 187 -16.33 5.22 4.17
C LEU A 187 -17.19 3.96 4.27
N ALA A 188 -18.21 3.83 3.42
CA ALA A 188 -19.04 2.62 3.40
C ALA A 188 -18.21 1.37 3.06
N ALA A 189 -17.36 1.44 2.05
CA ALA A 189 -16.45 0.35 1.68
C ALA A 189 -15.48 0.02 2.81
N SER A 190 -14.88 1.03 3.48
CA SER A 190 -13.96 0.83 4.60
C SER A 190 -14.64 0.10 5.77
N VAL A 191 -15.86 0.51 6.12
CA VAL A 191 -16.63 -0.14 7.21
C VAL A 191 -17.01 -1.57 6.83
N VAL A 192 -17.57 -1.78 5.63
CA VAL A 192 -17.97 -3.09 5.15
C VAL A 192 -16.77 -4.04 5.12
N MET A 193 -15.64 -3.59 4.55
CA MET A 193 -14.42 -4.41 4.48
C MET A 193 -13.85 -4.71 5.85
N ALA A 194 -13.81 -3.73 6.78
CA ALA A 194 -13.37 -3.97 8.15
C ALA A 194 -14.21 -5.04 8.86
N VAL A 195 -15.54 -4.94 8.74
CA VAL A 195 -16.46 -5.92 9.32
C VAL A 195 -16.27 -7.30 8.68
N LEU A 196 -16.16 -7.39 7.35
CA LEU A 196 -15.96 -8.65 6.64
C LEU A 196 -14.62 -9.30 7.01
N ILE A 197 -13.53 -8.52 7.08
CA ILE A 197 -12.22 -9.04 7.45
C ILE A 197 -12.23 -9.57 8.88
N VAL A 198 -12.73 -8.80 9.85
CA VAL A 198 -12.81 -9.22 11.25
C VAL A 198 -13.71 -10.45 11.38
N TRP A 199 -14.87 -10.46 10.71
CA TRP A 199 -15.77 -11.62 10.72
C TRP A 199 -15.10 -12.86 10.13
N TYR A 200 -14.46 -12.73 8.96
CA TYR A 200 -13.77 -13.85 8.30
C TYR A 200 -12.62 -14.37 9.15
N MET A 201 -11.78 -13.49 9.68
CA MET A 201 -10.64 -13.87 10.51
C MET A 201 -11.07 -14.52 11.83
N ASN A 202 -12.12 -14.01 12.48
CA ASN A 202 -12.70 -14.66 13.66
C ASN A 202 -13.29 -16.04 13.33
N ARG A 203 -13.89 -16.21 12.14
CA ARG A 203 -14.38 -17.51 11.68
C ARG A 203 -13.22 -18.49 11.45
N GLN A 204 -12.12 -18.04 10.86
CA GLN A 204 -10.92 -18.87 10.70
C GLN A 204 -10.29 -19.23 12.04
N ALA A 205 -10.22 -18.29 12.98
CA ALA A 205 -9.74 -18.53 14.34
C ALA A 205 -10.59 -19.59 15.06
N LYS A 206 -11.92 -19.52 14.96
CA LYS A 206 -12.82 -20.54 15.52
C LYS A 206 -12.61 -21.91 14.88
N LYS A 207 -12.43 -21.97 13.56
CA LYS A 207 -12.15 -23.23 12.85
C LYS A 207 -10.81 -23.83 13.28
N ALA A 208 -9.77 -23.01 13.43
CA ALA A 208 -8.46 -23.43 13.89
C ALA A 208 -8.53 -24.02 15.30
N LYS A 209 -9.21 -23.34 16.23
CA LYS A 209 -9.45 -23.89 17.59
C LYS A 209 -10.23 -25.20 17.56
N GLY A 210 -11.23 -25.33 16.67
CA GLY A 210 -11.98 -26.59 16.50
C GLY A 210 -11.13 -27.75 15.95
N ARG A 211 -10.00 -27.45 15.29
CA ARG A 211 -9.01 -28.45 14.83
C ARG A 211 -7.91 -28.73 15.86
N GLY A 212 -7.97 -28.11 17.03
CA GLY A 212 -6.93 -28.23 18.05
C GLY A 212 -5.63 -27.49 17.71
N GLU A 213 -5.69 -26.50 16.84
CA GLU A 213 -4.53 -25.69 16.50
C GLU A 213 -4.32 -24.59 17.55
N HIS A 214 -3.09 -24.48 18.03
CA HIS A 214 -2.66 -23.55 19.07
C HIS A 214 -1.63 -22.55 18.54
N PHE A 215 -1.33 -21.55 19.33
CA PHE A 215 -0.26 -20.62 19.04
C PHE A 215 1.07 -21.36 18.86
N THR A 216 1.79 -21.04 17.80
CA THR A 216 3.14 -21.56 17.55
C THR A 216 4.07 -20.38 17.32
N PRO A 217 5.11 -20.19 18.16
CA PRO A 217 6.05 -19.10 17.98
C PRO A 217 6.78 -19.23 16.63
N PRO A 218 7.05 -18.11 15.94
CA PRO A 218 7.76 -18.12 14.66
C PRO A 218 9.23 -18.55 14.87
N GLU A 219 9.76 -19.33 13.93
CA GLU A 219 11.17 -19.69 13.90
C GLU A 219 12.03 -18.43 13.72
N GLY A 220 13.06 -18.26 14.54
CA GLY A 220 14.01 -17.14 14.46
C GLY A 220 13.72 -15.93 15.34
N GLY A 221 12.66 -15.98 16.15
CA GLY A 221 12.29 -14.89 17.07
C GLY A 221 11.81 -13.62 16.35
N VAL A 222 11.37 -12.65 17.11
CA VAL A 222 10.91 -11.35 16.58
C VAL A 222 11.71 -10.23 17.21
N ARG A 223 12.35 -9.40 16.41
CA ARG A 223 13.01 -8.20 16.90
C ARG A 223 11.95 -7.22 17.42
N GLN A 224 11.99 -6.95 18.71
CA GLN A 224 11.21 -5.89 19.33
C GLN A 224 12.05 -4.61 19.36
N HIS A 225 11.35 -3.47 19.38
CA HIS A 225 12.04 -2.21 19.63
C HIS A 225 12.49 -2.17 21.09
N GLU A 226 13.79 -2.21 21.34
CA GLU A 226 14.38 -2.24 22.69
C GLU A 226 14.70 -0.84 23.24
N GLY A 227 14.52 0.20 22.42
CA GLY A 227 14.85 1.58 22.79
C GLY A 227 13.72 2.33 23.50
N PRO A 228 13.99 3.56 23.97
CA PRO A 228 12.97 4.43 24.51
C PRO A 228 11.95 4.78 23.42
N THR A 229 10.65 4.62 23.71
CA THR A 229 9.56 4.98 22.82
C THR A 229 9.02 6.37 23.15
N PRO A 230 8.60 7.17 22.16
CA PRO A 230 7.96 8.45 22.43
C PRO A 230 6.60 8.26 23.15
N GLY A 231 6.13 9.30 23.82
CA GLY A 231 4.82 9.27 24.46
C GLY A 231 3.68 9.04 23.46
N THR A 232 2.57 8.43 23.92
CA THR A 232 1.42 8.09 23.07
C THR A 232 0.95 9.26 22.21
N VAL A 233 0.65 10.42 22.82
CA VAL A 233 0.16 11.60 22.09
C VAL A 233 1.21 12.10 21.10
N VAL A 234 2.47 12.14 21.51
CA VAL A 234 3.59 12.58 20.66
C VAL A 234 3.73 11.72 19.42
N SER A 235 3.47 10.41 19.53
CA SER A 235 3.53 9.48 18.39
C SER A 235 2.48 9.75 17.32
N PHE A 236 1.32 10.30 17.69
CA PHE A 236 0.25 10.62 16.73
C PHE A 236 0.44 11.97 16.04
N ILE A 237 1.15 12.93 16.65
CA ILE A 237 1.22 14.32 16.15
C ILE A 237 1.71 14.41 14.70
N PRO A 238 2.86 13.84 14.28
CA PRO A 238 3.32 14.01 12.90
C PRO A 238 2.38 13.40 11.86
N LEU A 239 1.78 12.22 12.14
CA LEU A 239 0.81 11.60 11.23
C LEU A 239 -0.45 12.45 11.09
N THR A 240 -0.99 12.90 12.22
CA THR A 240 -2.17 13.77 12.22
C THR A 240 -1.88 15.08 11.49
N ALA A 241 -0.68 15.65 11.70
CA ALA A 241 -0.27 16.87 11.00
C ALA A 241 -0.21 16.66 9.47
N VAL A 242 0.36 15.54 8.99
CA VAL A 242 0.38 15.23 7.54
C VAL A 242 -1.04 15.11 6.99
N ILE A 243 -1.93 14.37 7.67
CA ILE A 243 -3.32 14.19 7.22
C ILE A 243 -4.06 15.53 7.21
N VAL A 244 -3.97 16.31 8.28
CA VAL A 244 -4.67 17.60 8.40
C VAL A 244 -4.15 18.59 7.37
N LEU A 245 -2.83 18.77 7.25
CA LEU A 245 -2.23 19.68 6.30
C LEU A 245 -2.61 19.30 4.86
N PHE A 246 -2.54 18.02 4.51
CA PHE A 246 -2.89 17.53 3.17
C PHE A 246 -4.34 17.83 2.78
N ASN A 247 -5.27 17.80 3.74
CA ASN A 247 -6.70 17.97 3.47
C ASN A 247 -7.23 19.39 3.70
N VAL A 248 -6.56 20.19 4.54
CA VAL A 248 -7.03 21.54 4.89
C VAL A 248 -6.29 22.61 4.11
N THR A 249 -5.06 22.32 3.69
CA THR A 249 -4.23 23.29 2.97
C THR A 249 -4.03 22.87 1.52
N GLU A 250 -3.76 23.83 0.66
CA GLU A 250 -3.44 23.57 -0.76
C GLU A 250 -1.94 23.25 -0.98
N ILE A 251 -1.17 23.12 0.10
CA ILE A 251 0.23 22.68 0.00
C ILE A 251 0.27 21.22 -0.44
N GLY A 252 1.03 20.93 -1.49
CA GLY A 252 1.12 19.58 -2.04
C GLY A 252 1.62 18.55 -1.02
N ILE A 253 1.31 17.27 -1.26
CA ILE A 253 1.66 16.14 -0.37
C ILE A 253 3.16 16.08 -0.02
N VAL A 254 4.05 16.48 -0.94
CA VAL A 254 5.51 16.51 -0.72
C VAL A 254 5.86 17.43 0.44
N ALA A 255 5.26 18.63 0.48
CA ALA A 255 5.47 19.57 1.58
C ALA A 255 4.90 19.06 2.90
N CYS A 256 3.72 18.42 2.87
CA CYS A 256 3.12 17.80 4.05
C CYS A 256 4.02 16.70 4.64
N LEU A 257 4.60 15.84 3.78
CA LEU A 257 5.53 14.80 4.21
C LEU A 257 6.83 15.38 4.78
N LEU A 258 7.37 16.43 4.19
CA LEU A 258 8.54 17.13 4.72
C LEU A 258 8.27 17.70 6.12
N ILE A 259 7.12 18.35 6.32
CA ILE A 259 6.70 18.86 7.63
C ILE A 259 6.56 17.68 8.62
N GLY A 260 5.94 16.58 8.21
CA GLY A 260 5.82 15.37 9.02
C GLY A 260 7.18 14.80 9.44
N ILE A 261 8.17 14.80 8.54
CA ILE A 261 9.54 14.36 8.83
C ILE A 261 10.21 15.29 9.84
N VAL A 262 10.12 16.61 9.62
CA VAL A 262 10.71 17.61 10.55
C VAL A 262 10.09 17.50 11.93
N LEU A 263 8.77 17.39 12.02
CA LEU A 263 8.06 17.15 13.28
C LEU A 263 8.51 15.85 13.95
N SER A 264 8.65 14.78 13.18
CA SER A 264 9.12 13.49 13.71
C SER A 264 10.53 13.57 14.26
N LEU A 265 11.45 14.24 13.56
CA LEU A 265 12.83 14.47 14.03
C LEU A 265 12.86 15.27 15.33
N GLY A 266 12.05 16.32 15.44
CA GLY A 266 12.00 17.16 16.65
C GLY A 266 11.33 16.45 17.82
N LEU A 267 10.18 15.81 17.59
CA LEU A 267 9.39 15.19 18.66
C LEU A 267 9.97 13.85 19.13
N PHE A 268 10.61 13.10 18.23
CA PHE A 268 11.20 11.79 18.55
C PHE A 268 12.69 11.87 18.88
N TRP A 269 13.26 13.08 19.00
CA TRP A 269 14.69 13.31 19.20
C TRP A 269 15.34 12.40 20.25
N ARG A 270 14.65 12.19 21.37
CA ARG A 270 15.15 11.36 22.48
C ARG A 270 15.00 9.86 22.25
N SER A 271 14.14 9.47 21.31
CA SER A 271 13.83 8.07 21.01
C SER A 271 14.57 7.57 19.75
N ILE A 272 15.17 8.47 18.98
CA ILE A 272 15.93 8.10 17.78
C ILE A 272 17.34 7.64 18.14
N PRO A 273 17.75 6.43 17.74
CA PRO A 273 19.13 5.99 17.85
C PRO A 273 19.98 6.68 16.77
N TRP A 274 20.52 7.83 17.08
CA TRP A 274 21.24 8.70 16.12
C TRP A 274 22.40 8.01 15.40
N GLY A 275 23.06 7.02 16.06
CA GLY A 275 24.12 6.22 15.44
C GLY A 275 23.63 5.35 14.26
N GLU A 276 22.38 4.97 14.24
CA GLU A 276 21.77 4.14 13.19
C GLU A 276 20.95 4.95 12.17
N MET A 277 20.75 6.22 12.46
CA MET A 277 19.86 7.06 11.64
C MET A 277 20.30 7.13 10.18
N LEU A 278 21.60 7.39 9.91
CA LEU A 278 22.11 7.51 8.55
C LEU A 278 21.97 6.20 7.76
N SER A 279 22.27 5.07 8.38
CA SER A 279 22.11 3.75 7.74
C SER A 279 20.65 3.46 7.43
N THR A 280 19.73 3.80 8.34
CA THR A 280 18.29 3.63 8.15
C THR A 280 17.75 4.55 7.04
N MET A 281 18.20 5.80 6.98
CA MET A 281 17.83 6.72 5.90
C MET A 281 18.33 6.21 4.53
N ASN A 282 19.56 5.72 4.45
CA ASN A 282 20.11 5.12 3.23
C ASN A 282 19.34 3.89 2.79
N GLN A 283 18.95 3.05 3.73
CA GLN A 283 18.11 1.87 3.45
C GLN A 283 16.70 2.27 2.98
N ALA A 284 16.10 3.29 3.60
CA ALA A 284 14.81 3.84 3.19
C ALA A 284 14.87 4.41 1.76
N ALA A 285 15.92 5.13 1.43
CA ALA A 285 16.15 5.67 0.10
C ALA A 285 16.30 4.54 -0.95
N GLY A 286 17.12 3.53 -0.68
CA GLY A 286 17.30 2.37 -1.55
C GLY A 286 16.01 1.58 -1.78
N SER A 287 15.24 1.33 -0.72
CA SER A 287 13.94 0.64 -0.81
C SER A 287 12.91 1.48 -1.60
N SER A 288 12.94 2.80 -1.49
CA SER A 288 12.06 3.69 -2.26
C SER A 288 12.27 3.53 -3.77
N VAL A 289 13.53 3.47 -4.21
CA VAL A 289 13.86 3.24 -5.63
C VAL A 289 13.32 1.89 -6.10
N THR A 290 13.50 0.84 -5.31
CA THR A 290 13.02 -0.51 -5.65
C THR A 290 11.49 -0.54 -5.77
N VAL A 291 10.78 0.07 -4.83
CA VAL A 291 9.30 0.06 -4.83
C VAL A 291 8.75 0.86 -6.00
N ILE A 292 9.28 2.07 -6.23
CA ILE A 292 8.78 2.92 -7.31
C ILE A 292 9.08 2.33 -8.69
N ILE A 293 10.26 1.76 -8.91
CA ILE A 293 10.58 1.16 -10.21
C ILE A 293 9.74 -0.09 -10.49
N ASN A 294 9.49 -0.91 -9.49
CA ASN A 294 8.58 -2.05 -9.61
C ASN A 294 7.17 -1.63 -10.02
N THR A 295 6.67 -0.53 -9.46
CA THR A 295 5.35 0.01 -9.81
C THR A 295 5.38 0.67 -11.20
N ALA A 296 6.39 1.48 -11.47
CA ALA A 296 6.55 2.19 -12.74
C ALA A 296 6.59 1.24 -13.95
N THR A 297 7.26 0.08 -13.83
CA THR A 297 7.32 -0.91 -14.90
C THR A 297 5.96 -1.51 -15.24
N ILE A 298 5.08 -1.68 -14.25
CA ILE A 298 3.69 -2.11 -14.48
C ILE A 298 2.87 -0.99 -15.11
N VAL A 299 3.10 0.27 -14.71
CA VAL A 299 2.45 1.44 -15.34
C VAL A 299 2.89 1.60 -16.79
N GLY A 300 4.16 1.34 -17.11
CA GLY A 300 4.65 1.31 -18.48
C GLY A 300 3.94 0.28 -19.36
N PHE A 301 3.66 -0.92 -18.83
CA PHE A 301 2.80 -1.89 -19.51
C PHE A 301 1.39 -1.30 -19.77
N GLY A 302 0.81 -0.64 -18.79
CA GLY A 302 -0.48 0.04 -18.95
C GLY A 302 -0.47 1.12 -20.04
N ALA A 303 0.65 1.85 -20.21
CA ALA A 303 0.81 2.82 -21.28
C ALA A 303 0.77 2.16 -22.67
N VAL A 304 1.41 1.01 -22.85
CA VAL A 304 1.33 0.23 -24.08
C VAL A 304 -0.06 -0.35 -24.31
N ALA A 305 -0.72 -0.86 -23.27
CA ALA A 305 -2.08 -1.37 -23.38
C ALA A 305 -3.07 -0.28 -23.87
N LYS A 306 -2.89 0.98 -23.46
CA LYS A 306 -3.74 2.11 -23.86
C LYS A 306 -3.70 2.45 -25.37
N ILE A 307 -2.61 2.14 -26.05
CA ILE A 307 -2.49 2.40 -27.50
C ILE A 307 -2.95 1.23 -28.37
N THR A 308 -3.49 0.16 -27.77
CA THR A 308 -3.97 -1.01 -28.51
C THR A 308 -5.37 -0.77 -29.11
N PRO A 309 -5.68 -1.43 -30.26
CA PRO A 309 -7.02 -1.37 -30.84
C PRO A 309 -8.14 -1.85 -29.91
N PHE A 310 -7.85 -2.84 -29.05
CA PHE A 310 -8.84 -3.32 -28.09
C PHE A 310 -9.20 -2.24 -27.04
N TYR A 311 -8.20 -1.50 -26.55
CA TYR A 311 -8.47 -0.45 -25.56
C TYR A 311 -9.38 0.65 -26.14
N ALA A 312 -9.07 1.11 -27.36
CA ALA A 312 -9.89 2.10 -28.04
C ALA A 312 -11.34 1.60 -28.23
N TRP A 313 -11.50 0.38 -28.73
CA TRP A 313 -12.82 -0.25 -28.87
C TRP A 313 -13.56 -0.41 -27.54
N ALA A 314 -12.87 -0.78 -26.47
CA ALA A 314 -13.48 -0.96 -25.15
C ALA A 314 -13.96 0.37 -24.56
N VAL A 315 -13.21 1.46 -24.77
CA VAL A 315 -13.63 2.82 -24.35
C VAL A 315 -14.86 3.25 -25.13
N GLU A 316 -14.86 3.13 -26.46
CA GLU A 316 -16.03 3.45 -27.31
C GLU A 316 -17.27 2.63 -26.89
N LEU A 317 -17.10 1.35 -26.59
CA LEU A 317 -18.20 0.49 -26.15
C LEU A 317 -18.79 0.94 -24.82
N LEU A 318 -17.92 1.34 -23.86
CA LEU A 318 -18.34 1.84 -22.56
C LEU A 318 -19.06 3.18 -22.70
N GLU A 319 -18.55 4.10 -23.48
CA GLU A 319 -19.18 5.40 -23.75
C GLU A 319 -20.56 5.24 -24.43
N ALA A 320 -20.69 4.28 -25.36
CA ALA A 320 -21.94 3.99 -26.04
C ALA A 320 -22.96 3.23 -25.17
N SER A 321 -22.50 2.47 -24.16
CA SER A 321 -23.37 1.55 -23.40
C SER A 321 -24.24 2.25 -22.37
N THR A 322 -23.84 3.42 -21.86
CA THR A 322 -24.61 4.12 -20.83
C THR A 322 -24.24 5.60 -20.72
N ALA A 323 -25.27 6.44 -20.61
CA ALA A 323 -25.14 7.85 -20.26
C ALA A 323 -24.96 8.05 -18.73
N ASN A 324 -24.98 6.99 -17.94
CA ASN A 324 -24.87 7.08 -16.50
C ASN A 324 -23.43 6.79 -16.02
N PRO A 325 -22.70 7.82 -15.55
CA PRO A 325 -21.31 7.68 -15.09
C PRO A 325 -21.11 6.62 -13.98
N TYR A 326 -22.14 6.38 -13.16
CA TYR A 326 -22.09 5.40 -12.07
C TYR A 326 -22.16 3.94 -12.52
N VAL A 327 -22.50 3.68 -13.78
CA VAL A 327 -22.51 2.33 -14.37
C VAL A 327 -21.18 2.04 -15.07
N VAL A 328 -20.48 3.09 -15.52
CA VAL A 328 -19.16 2.97 -16.17
C VAL A 328 -18.01 2.91 -15.17
N ALA A 329 -18.18 3.51 -13.99
CA ALA A 329 -17.21 3.48 -12.90
C ALA A 329 -17.30 2.18 -12.06
#